data_c6acc8c7af6df22f4ac2184954b61477
#
_entry.id   c6acc8c7af6df22f4ac2184954b61477
#
_cell.length_a   1.000
_cell.length_b   1.000
_cell.length_c   1.000
_cell.angle_alpha   90.00
_cell.angle_beta   90.00
_cell.angle_gamma   90.00
#
_symmetry.space_group_name_H-M   'P 1'
#
loop_
_entity.id
_entity.type
_entity.pdbx_description
1 polymer ?
#
loop_
_entity_poly.entity_id
_entity_poly.type
_entity_poly.pdbx_seq_one_letter_code
_entity_poly.pdbx_strand_id
1 'polypeptide(L)'
;MTIQDLSNRVQSVLPLERGLYWGGEWHHPAGVATLQSFNPSTSELLGEVHVARPQDVDAAVGAARRAFPAWAATPPLDRSRCLREAAARIRANAVDLALLDAADCGNPVKAMVFDAEIAATQLEYFAGLVLEIKGETIPTANGSLNYTLREPLGVAARIFPFNHPFMFAAGKIAAPLAAGNTVVLKPPEQAPLSTVRLMELLRDLFPPGVLNCVTGGRETGASLASHPDVAAVGLIGSVPAGKAVMKAASATLKRTLLELGGKNAMVVFPDANFERAVDGAIKGMNFTWCGQSCGSTSRLFLHDSLHDRFVEALVARVKAAHVPGIATDMATTMGALINRTQYERSLGYVASAQREGAVLVSGGRHPADPRLERGLFIEPTIFTGVHQSMAVAREEIFGPVLSVLRWSNTQDMLLAVNSVEFGLTASIWTQDLITAHQTARAVQSGYVWVNDASAHFTGAPFGGYKQSGLGREESKDELFEFTQIKNVNVSMIP
;
A
#
# COMPACT_ATOMS: atom_id res chain seq x y z
N MET A 1 -23.98 19.35 -2.61
CA MET A 1 -23.28 19.89 -1.43
C MET A 1 -22.29 20.94 -1.94
N THR A 2 -22.16 22.11 -1.31
CA THR A 2 -21.16 23.10 -1.72
C THR A 2 -19.76 22.67 -1.25
N ILE A 3 -18.69 23.25 -1.82
CA ILE A 3 -17.31 23.00 -1.34
C ILE A 3 -17.20 23.39 0.14
N GLN A 4 -17.86 24.49 0.56
CA GLN A 4 -17.87 24.93 1.95
C GLN A 4 -18.53 23.91 2.89
N ASP A 5 -19.63 23.27 2.45
CA ASP A 5 -20.28 22.22 3.25
C ASP A 5 -19.36 21.01 3.43
N LEU A 6 -18.61 20.63 2.38
CA LEU A 6 -17.63 19.54 2.44
C LEU A 6 -16.47 19.89 3.36
N SER A 7 -15.90 21.11 3.26
CA SER A 7 -14.85 21.59 4.17
C SER A 7 -15.30 21.57 5.63
N ASN A 8 -16.51 22.05 5.94
CA ASN A 8 -17.05 22.03 7.32
C ASN A 8 -17.16 20.63 7.88
N ARG A 9 -17.58 19.64 7.07
CA ARG A 9 -17.63 18.24 7.48
C ARG A 9 -16.22 17.67 7.73
N VAL A 10 -15.25 17.99 6.90
CA VAL A 10 -13.85 17.57 7.10
C VAL A 10 -13.32 18.10 8.44
N GLN A 11 -13.57 19.37 8.76
CA GLN A 11 -13.13 19.96 10.02
C GLN A 11 -13.66 19.22 11.26
N SER A 12 -14.88 18.66 11.19
CA SER A 12 -15.48 17.92 12.30
C SER A 12 -14.86 16.55 12.57
N VAL A 13 -14.12 15.97 11.60
CA VAL A 13 -13.49 14.66 11.70
C VAL A 13 -11.96 14.70 11.85
N LEU A 14 -11.38 15.89 11.80
CA LEU A 14 -9.94 16.06 12.03
C LEU A 14 -9.54 15.54 13.42
N PRO A 15 -8.36 14.92 13.58
CA PRO A 15 -7.88 14.51 14.89
C PRO A 15 -7.73 15.73 15.81
N LEU A 16 -8.04 15.56 17.07
CA LEU A 16 -7.86 16.60 18.10
C LEU A 16 -6.37 16.75 18.46
N GLU A 17 -5.66 15.62 18.49
CA GLU A 17 -4.24 15.55 18.76
C GLU A 17 -3.41 15.80 17.51
N ARG A 18 -2.24 16.39 17.71
CA ARG A 18 -1.25 16.70 16.65
C ARG A 18 0.16 16.26 17.03
N GLY A 19 0.29 15.68 18.21
CA GLY A 19 1.55 15.23 18.79
C GLY A 19 2.06 13.91 18.22
N LEU A 20 3.13 13.44 18.81
CA LEU A 20 3.64 12.10 18.65
C LEU A 20 3.00 11.19 19.70
N TYR A 21 2.84 9.91 19.43
CA TYR A 21 2.18 8.99 20.35
C TYR A 21 3.07 7.80 20.70
N TRP A 22 3.46 7.70 21.97
CA TRP A 22 4.17 6.51 22.49
C TRP A 22 3.94 6.31 23.97
N GLY A 23 4.11 5.07 24.43
CA GLY A 23 3.93 4.73 25.84
C GLY A 23 2.52 4.93 26.39
N GLY A 24 1.52 5.03 25.51
CA GLY A 24 0.12 5.30 25.86
C GLY A 24 -0.21 6.79 26.00
N GLU A 25 0.70 7.68 25.70
CA GLU A 25 0.56 9.14 25.90
C GLU A 25 0.90 9.94 24.65
N TRP A 26 0.30 11.13 24.54
CA TRP A 26 0.62 12.12 23.51
C TRP A 26 1.77 13.01 23.97
N HIS A 27 2.72 13.24 23.06
CA HIS A 27 3.90 14.05 23.31
C HIS A 27 3.95 15.23 22.35
N HIS A 28 4.12 16.43 22.91
CA HIS A 28 4.17 17.70 22.21
C HIS A 28 5.55 18.36 22.44
N PRO A 29 6.62 17.86 21.81
CA PRO A 29 7.96 18.39 22.06
C PRO A 29 8.05 19.85 21.60
N ALA A 30 8.53 20.73 22.47
CA ALA A 30 8.68 22.13 22.16
C ALA A 30 9.81 22.38 21.15
N GLY A 31 9.62 23.37 20.27
CA GLY A 31 10.63 23.82 19.31
C GLY A 31 10.94 22.83 18.18
N VAL A 32 10.05 21.85 17.93
CA VAL A 32 10.19 20.96 16.78
C VAL A 32 9.51 21.54 15.55
N ALA A 33 9.99 21.12 14.38
CA ALA A 33 9.32 21.43 13.11
C ALA A 33 7.94 20.75 13.06
N THR A 34 7.03 21.33 12.28
CA THR A 34 5.74 20.74 11.93
C THR A 34 5.70 20.39 10.43
N LEU A 35 4.89 19.40 10.09
CA LEU A 35 4.49 19.07 8.74
C LEU A 35 3.07 19.57 8.53
N GLN A 36 2.88 20.36 7.48
CA GLN A 36 1.56 20.81 7.07
C GLN A 36 0.92 19.77 6.14
N SER A 37 -0.32 19.41 6.44
CA SER A 37 -1.14 18.59 5.55
C SER A 37 -2.16 19.45 4.81
N PHE A 38 -2.23 19.27 3.50
CA PHE A 38 -3.13 20.01 2.62
C PHE A 38 -4.08 19.06 1.90
N ASN A 39 -5.31 19.49 1.72
CA ASN A 39 -6.28 18.79 0.89
C ASN A 39 -5.84 18.88 -0.60
N PRO A 40 -5.48 17.76 -1.26
CA PRO A 40 -5.02 17.78 -2.65
C PRO A 40 -6.09 18.28 -3.64
N SER A 41 -7.38 18.15 -3.28
CA SER A 41 -8.50 18.55 -4.12
C SER A 41 -8.78 20.07 -4.09
N THR A 42 -8.42 20.76 -2.99
CA THR A 42 -8.77 22.17 -2.78
C THR A 42 -7.60 23.08 -2.46
N SER A 43 -6.43 22.48 -2.15
CA SER A 43 -5.24 23.15 -1.62
C SER A 43 -5.46 23.84 -0.26
N GLU A 44 -6.52 23.49 0.46
CA GLU A 44 -6.77 24.00 1.81
C GLU A 44 -5.89 23.31 2.84
N LEU A 45 -5.38 24.06 3.81
CA LEU A 45 -4.65 23.53 4.94
C LEU A 45 -5.61 22.75 5.86
N LEU A 46 -5.35 21.48 6.09
CA LEU A 46 -6.11 20.63 7.02
C LEU A 46 -5.58 20.71 8.44
N GLY A 47 -4.28 20.90 8.59
CA GLY A 47 -3.62 20.98 9.88
C GLY A 47 -2.13 20.71 9.81
N GLU A 48 -1.51 20.67 10.99
CA GLU A 48 -0.08 20.41 11.14
C GLU A 48 0.12 19.27 12.14
N VAL A 49 1.18 18.48 11.97
CA VAL A 49 1.62 17.46 12.92
C VAL A 49 3.08 17.68 13.29
N HIS A 50 3.49 17.28 14.50
CA HIS A 50 4.88 17.38 14.93
C HIS A 50 5.78 16.45 14.11
N VAL A 51 7.02 16.89 13.86
CA VAL A 51 8.07 16.05 13.24
C VAL A 51 8.91 15.41 14.34
N ALA A 52 8.95 14.09 14.37
CA ALA A 52 9.78 13.35 15.30
C ALA A 52 11.28 13.51 14.95
N ARG A 53 12.06 13.97 15.92
CA ARG A 53 13.53 13.98 15.88
C ARG A 53 14.10 12.59 16.20
N PRO A 54 15.38 12.32 15.99
CA PRO A 54 15.99 11.04 16.35
C PRO A 54 15.75 10.63 17.81
N GLN A 55 15.80 11.59 18.76
CA GLN A 55 15.53 11.34 20.17
C GLN A 55 14.06 10.97 20.48
N ASP A 56 13.12 11.50 19.70
CA ASP A 56 11.70 11.17 19.84
C ASP A 56 11.43 9.76 19.29
N VAL A 57 12.12 9.38 18.20
CA VAL A 57 12.13 8.00 17.69
C VAL A 57 12.73 7.03 18.71
N ASP A 58 13.87 7.39 19.34
CA ASP A 58 14.50 6.59 20.39
C ASP A 58 13.55 6.39 21.58
N ALA A 59 12.85 7.44 22.02
CA ALA A 59 11.87 7.37 23.10
C ALA A 59 10.68 6.44 22.74
N ALA A 60 10.16 6.53 21.53
CA ALA A 60 9.06 5.69 21.05
C ALA A 60 9.48 4.21 20.93
N VAL A 61 10.66 3.94 20.35
CA VAL A 61 11.23 2.58 20.27
C VAL A 61 11.55 2.05 21.66
N GLY A 62 12.09 2.88 22.57
CA GLY A 62 12.34 2.53 23.96
C GLY A 62 11.05 2.16 24.71
N ALA A 63 9.94 2.90 24.49
CA ALA A 63 8.63 2.55 25.05
C ALA A 63 8.13 1.21 24.50
N ALA A 64 8.24 0.99 23.19
CA ALA A 64 7.88 -0.27 22.54
C ALA A 64 8.70 -1.46 23.09
N ARG A 65 10.01 -1.27 23.25
CA ARG A 65 10.92 -2.29 23.81
C ARG A 65 10.55 -2.66 25.25
N ARG A 66 10.22 -1.68 26.10
CA ARG A 66 9.78 -1.94 27.48
C ARG A 66 8.48 -2.71 27.56
N ALA A 67 7.54 -2.43 26.65
CA ALA A 67 6.24 -3.12 26.59
C ALA A 67 6.32 -4.53 26.01
N PHE A 68 7.33 -4.82 25.20
CA PHE A 68 7.46 -6.07 24.44
C PHE A 68 7.38 -7.35 25.28
N PRO A 69 8.12 -7.52 26.41
CA PRO A 69 8.09 -8.79 27.16
C PRO A 69 6.68 -9.13 27.68
N ALA A 70 5.94 -8.15 28.18
CA ALA A 70 4.58 -8.35 28.67
C ALA A 70 3.60 -8.68 27.53
N TRP A 71 3.70 -7.96 26.40
CA TRP A 71 2.85 -8.23 25.23
C TRP A 71 3.16 -9.59 24.59
N ALA A 72 4.43 -9.97 24.46
CA ALA A 72 4.84 -11.28 23.96
C ALA A 72 4.31 -12.42 24.82
N ALA A 73 4.26 -12.22 26.16
CA ALA A 73 3.72 -13.17 27.12
C ALA A 73 2.18 -13.18 27.20
N THR A 74 1.50 -12.18 26.59
CA THR A 74 0.03 -12.12 26.57
C THR A 74 -0.54 -13.34 25.83
N PRO A 75 -1.53 -14.04 26.40
CA PRO A 75 -2.14 -15.20 25.76
C PRO A 75 -2.61 -14.87 24.33
N PRO A 76 -2.40 -15.75 23.35
CA PRO A 76 -2.76 -15.47 21.95
C PRO A 76 -4.22 -15.04 21.77
N LEU A 77 -5.16 -15.64 22.48
CA LEU A 77 -6.59 -15.28 22.39
C LEU A 77 -6.89 -13.89 22.94
N ASP A 78 -6.08 -13.39 23.86
CA ASP A 78 -6.24 -12.03 24.40
C ASP A 78 -5.73 -11.01 23.37
N ARG A 79 -4.62 -11.29 22.68
CA ARG A 79 -4.18 -10.49 21.54
C ARG A 79 -5.23 -10.48 20.42
N SER A 80 -5.84 -11.65 20.13
CA SER A 80 -6.96 -11.76 19.18
C SER A 80 -8.13 -10.86 19.55
N ARG A 81 -8.51 -10.80 20.85
CA ARG A 81 -9.60 -9.91 21.30
C ARG A 81 -9.30 -8.44 21.05
N CYS A 82 -8.08 -7.98 21.34
CA CYS A 82 -7.69 -6.61 21.05
C CYS A 82 -7.78 -6.28 19.56
N LEU A 83 -7.30 -7.17 18.67
CA LEU A 83 -7.37 -6.95 17.23
C LEU A 83 -8.82 -6.92 16.70
N ARG A 84 -9.70 -7.78 17.21
CA ARG A 84 -11.13 -7.78 16.86
C ARG A 84 -11.85 -6.51 17.33
N GLU A 85 -11.52 -6.05 18.53
CA GLU A 85 -12.06 -4.80 19.05
C GLU A 85 -11.58 -3.60 18.23
N ALA A 86 -10.29 -3.59 17.80
CA ALA A 86 -9.78 -2.58 16.88
C ALA A 86 -10.58 -2.56 15.57
N ALA A 87 -10.83 -3.72 14.97
CA ALA A 87 -11.66 -3.85 13.77
C ALA A 87 -13.08 -3.32 13.97
N ALA A 88 -13.71 -3.65 15.10
CA ALA A 88 -15.05 -3.16 15.44
C ALA A 88 -15.09 -1.63 15.56
N ARG A 89 -14.11 -1.02 16.25
CA ARG A 89 -14.01 0.44 16.37
C ARG A 89 -13.80 1.12 15.03
N ILE A 90 -12.98 0.54 14.15
CA ILE A 90 -12.76 1.08 12.80
C ILE A 90 -14.06 1.05 11.99
N ARG A 91 -14.81 -0.06 11.98
CA ARG A 91 -16.09 -0.14 11.28
C ARG A 91 -17.12 0.86 11.81
N ALA A 92 -17.18 1.02 13.13
CA ALA A 92 -18.10 1.98 13.75
C ALA A 92 -17.78 3.44 13.38
N ASN A 93 -16.55 3.74 12.95
CA ASN A 93 -16.09 5.07 12.55
C ASN A 93 -15.71 5.16 11.05
N ALA A 94 -16.06 4.17 10.23
CA ALA A 94 -15.55 4.02 8.86
C ALA A 94 -15.84 5.24 7.97
N VAL A 95 -17.02 5.86 8.10
CA VAL A 95 -17.40 7.04 7.28
C VAL A 95 -16.57 8.26 7.65
N ASP A 96 -16.35 8.52 8.94
CA ASP A 96 -15.56 9.67 9.40
C ASP A 96 -14.08 9.49 9.06
N LEU A 97 -13.55 8.27 9.24
CA LEU A 97 -12.18 7.91 8.86
C LEU A 97 -11.98 8.04 7.37
N ALA A 98 -12.92 7.58 6.55
CA ALA A 98 -12.88 7.70 5.09
C ALA A 98 -12.96 9.15 4.62
N LEU A 99 -13.76 9.98 5.26
CA LEU A 99 -13.86 11.40 4.95
C LEU A 99 -12.55 12.13 5.24
N LEU A 100 -11.95 11.84 6.39
CA LEU A 100 -10.64 12.37 6.75
C LEU A 100 -9.56 11.91 5.78
N ASP A 101 -9.51 10.60 5.49
CA ASP A 101 -8.49 10.03 4.59
C ASP A 101 -8.63 10.59 3.17
N ALA A 102 -9.87 10.74 2.66
CA ALA A 102 -10.12 11.36 1.37
C ALA A 102 -9.66 12.82 1.30
N ALA A 103 -9.85 13.58 2.37
CA ALA A 103 -9.38 14.96 2.45
C ALA A 103 -7.84 15.02 2.50
N ASP A 104 -7.20 14.10 3.23
CA ASP A 104 -5.77 14.09 3.50
C ASP A 104 -4.94 13.53 2.32
N CYS A 105 -5.45 12.51 1.60
CA CYS A 105 -4.74 11.87 0.50
C CYS A 105 -5.26 12.19 -0.92
N GLY A 106 -6.47 12.76 -1.04
CA GLY A 106 -7.05 13.12 -2.33
C GLY A 106 -7.83 12.01 -3.03
N ASN A 107 -7.95 10.82 -2.46
CA ASN A 107 -8.72 9.72 -3.02
C ASN A 107 -10.23 9.90 -2.76
N PRO A 108 -11.13 9.43 -3.66
CA PRO A 108 -12.57 9.55 -3.45
C PRO A 108 -13.06 8.90 -2.16
N VAL A 109 -13.82 9.63 -1.36
CA VAL A 109 -14.33 9.17 -0.05
C VAL A 109 -15.06 7.83 -0.13
N LYS A 110 -15.79 7.58 -1.21
CA LYS A 110 -16.46 6.30 -1.43
C LYS A 110 -15.49 5.13 -1.48
N ALA A 111 -14.31 5.32 -2.06
CA ALA A 111 -13.25 4.32 -2.09
C ALA A 111 -12.59 4.16 -0.71
N MET A 112 -12.40 5.25 0.03
CA MET A 112 -11.81 5.21 1.38
C MET A 112 -12.69 4.50 2.41
N VAL A 113 -14.01 4.44 2.21
CA VAL A 113 -14.90 3.59 3.04
C VAL A 113 -14.53 2.11 2.87
N PHE A 114 -14.20 1.68 1.64
CA PHE A 114 -13.72 0.31 1.40
C PHE A 114 -12.35 0.06 2.03
N ASP A 115 -11.46 1.04 2.03
CA ASP A 115 -10.15 0.94 2.68
C ASP A 115 -10.28 0.71 4.20
N ALA A 116 -11.22 1.38 4.85
CA ALA A 116 -11.52 1.16 6.27
C ALA A 116 -12.03 -0.28 6.52
N GLU A 117 -12.89 -0.80 5.64
CA GLU A 117 -13.39 -2.18 5.74
C GLU A 117 -12.28 -3.21 5.46
N ILE A 118 -11.42 -2.97 4.47
CA ILE A 118 -10.25 -3.84 4.19
C ILE A 118 -9.33 -3.89 5.41
N ALA A 119 -9.03 -2.75 6.02
CA ALA A 119 -8.20 -2.69 7.23
C ALA A 119 -8.82 -3.48 8.40
N ALA A 120 -10.12 -3.32 8.64
CA ALA A 120 -10.85 -4.07 9.66
C ALA A 120 -10.83 -5.58 9.37
N THR A 121 -11.01 -5.97 8.12
CA THR A 121 -10.95 -7.38 7.68
C THR A 121 -9.56 -7.97 7.87
N GLN A 122 -8.49 -7.23 7.59
CA GLN A 122 -7.11 -7.67 7.85
C GLN A 122 -6.86 -7.87 9.34
N LEU A 123 -7.33 -6.97 10.20
CA LEU A 123 -7.23 -7.14 11.66
C LEU A 123 -7.95 -8.42 12.13
N GLU A 124 -9.14 -8.70 11.64
CA GLU A 124 -9.88 -9.93 11.97
C GLU A 124 -9.22 -11.19 11.43
N TYR A 125 -8.67 -11.13 10.22
CA TYR A 125 -7.94 -12.24 9.63
C TYR A 125 -6.74 -12.64 10.50
N PHE A 126 -5.87 -11.69 10.85
CA PHE A 126 -4.73 -11.98 11.71
C PHE A 126 -5.14 -12.30 13.15
N ALA A 127 -6.23 -11.75 13.66
CA ALA A 127 -6.83 -12.17 14.93
C ALA A 127 -7.24 -13.63 14.91
N GLY A 128 -7.68 -14.15 13.77
CA GLY A 128 -7.99 -15.57 13.58
C GLY A 128 -6.76 -16.48 13.51
N LEU A 129 -5.60 -15.92 13.14
CA LEU A 129 -4.37 -16.68 12.93
C LEU A 129 -3.44 -16.74 14.15
N VAL A 130 -3.78 -16.16 15.29
CA VAL A 130 -2.89 -16.11 16.48
C VAL A 130 -2.48 -17.51 16.98
N LEU A 131 -3.29 -18.55 16.72
CA LEU A 131 -3.00 -19.93 17.07
C LEU A 131 -2.23 -20.70 15.97
N GLU A 132 -1.98 -20.07 14.81
CA GLU A 132 -1.18 -20.63 13.74
C GLU A 132 0.34 -20.41 13.93
N ILE A 133 0.75 -19.69 14.96
CA ILE A 133 2.15 -19.54 15.37
C ILE A 133 2.60 -20.83 16.08
N LYS A 134 2.72 -21.89 15.29
CA LYS A 134 3.05 -23.25 15.75
C LYS A 134 4.49 -23.60 15.42
N GLY A 135 5.10 -24.40 16.28
CA GLY A 135 6.32 -25.12 15.96
C GLY A 135 6.00 -26.53 15.42
N GLU A 136 7.05 -27.27 15.17
CA GLU A 136 7.01 -28.62 14.62
C GLU A 136 7.73 -29.58 15.57
N THR A 137 7.31 -30.83 15.61
CA THR A 137 8.07 -31.93 16.25
C THR A 137 8.81 -32.67 15.15
N ILE A 138 10.14 -32.73 15.26
CA ILE A 138 11.04 -33.30 14.24
C ILE A 138 11.44 -34.72 14.68
N PRO A 139 11.21 -35.76 13.85
CA PRO A 139 11.64 -37.11 14.19
C PRO A 139 13.16 -37.16 14.36
N THR A 140 13.60 -37.77 15.46
CA THR A 140 15.02 -37.96 15.79
C THR A 140 15.34 -39.45 15.97
N ALA A 141 16.60 -39.85 15.76
CA ALA A 141 17.10 -41.12 16.16
C ALA A 141 17.24 -41.21 17.70
N ASN A 142 17.27 -42.42 18.26
CA ASN A 142 17.61 -42.66 19.66
C ASN A 142 16.61 -42.15 20.72
N GLY A 143 15.34 -41.90 20.32
CA GLY A 143 14.30 -41.50 21.28
C GLY A 143 14.43 -40.09 21.88
N SER A 144 15.33 -39.26 21.37
CA SER A 144 15.40 -37.85 21.75
C SER A 144 14.18 -37.07 21.27
N LEU A 145 13.81 -36.01 21.96
CA LEU A 145 12.75 -35.07 21.52
C LEU A 145 13.39 -33.86 20.88
N ASN A 146 13.01 -33.60 19.63
CA ASN A 146 13.37 -32.33 18.94
C ASN A 146 12.09 -31.60 18.52
N TYR A 147 12.01 -30.31 18.85
CA TYR A 147 10.88 -29.48 18.47
C TYR A 147 11.32 -28.04 18.18
N THR A 148 10.49 -27.33 17.42
CA THR A 148 10.69 -25.91 17.16
C THR A 148 9.65 -25.06 17.88
N LEU A 149 10.02 -23.84 18.20
CA LEU A 149 9.14 -22.78 18.69
C LEU A 149 9.21 -21.60 17.70
N ARG A 150 8.10 -20.89 17.52
CA ARG A 150 8.09 -19.58 16.87
C ARG A 150 7.92 -18.51 17.93
N GLU A 151 8.85 -17.58 17.98
CA GLU A 151 8.89 -16.48 18.95
C GLU A 151 8.78 -15.14 18.23
N PRO A 152 8.12 -14.12 18.80
CA PRO A 152 8.12 -12.78 18.23
C PRO A 152 9.55 -12.20 18.19
N LEU A 153 9.77 -11.27 17.27
CA LEU A 153 11.08 -10.67 17.03
C LEU A 153 11.43 -9.56 18.05
N GLY A 154 10.44 -8.76 18.45
CA GLY A 154 10.65 -7.59 19.30
C GLY A 154 9.84 -6.37 18.84
N VAL A 155 10.53 -5.24 18.62
CA VAL A 155 9.90 -4.02 18.08
C VAL A 155 9.86 -4.09 16.56
N ALA A 156 8.68 -3.94 15.98
CA ALA A 156 8.45 -3.84 14.53
C ALA A 156 8.17 -2.37 14.14
N ALA A 157 8.98 -1.81 13.25
CA ALA A 157 8.69 -0.53 12.62
C ALA A 157 7.85 -0.76 11.36
N ARG A 158 6.77 0.01 11.16
CA ARG A 158 5.92 -0.02 9.96
C ARG A 158 5.90 1.36 9.32
N ILE A 159 6.43 1.45 8.10
CA ILE A 159 6.56 2.68 7.31
C ILE A 159 5.73 2.49 6.05
N PHE A 160 4.81 3.42 5.77
CA PHE A 160 3.89 3.25 4.64
C PHE A 160 3.67 4.55 3.85
N PRO A 161 3.22 4.42 2.57
CA PRO A 161 3.05 5.53 1.66
C PRO A 161 1.66 6.16 1.77
N PHE A 162 1.46 7.21 0.98
CA PHE A 162 0.31 8.11 1.01
C PHE A 162 -0.93 7.63 0.22
N ASN A 163 -0.83 6.55 -0.55
CA ASN A 163 -1.91 6.19 -1.48
C ASN A 163 -3.11 5.48 -0.82
N HIS A 164 -2.92 4.82 0.31
CA HIS A 164 -3.95 4.23 1.15
C HIS A 164 -3.59 4.41 2.64
N PRO A 165 -3.46 5.66 3.13
CA PRO A 165 -2.76 5.92 4.40
C PRO A 165 -3.44 5.26 5.59
N PHE A 166 -4.77 5.36 5.70
CA PHE A 166 -5.53 4.73 6.77
C PHE A 166 -5.50 3.20 6.70
N MET A 167 -5.73 2.63 5.50
CA MET A 167 -5.74 1.19 5.29
C MET A 167 -4.42 0.55 5.72
N PHE A 168 -3.30 1.15 5.32
CA PHE A 168 -1.98 0.66 5.72
C PHE A 168 -1.71 0.87 7.20
N ALA A 169 -2.07 2.03 7.76
CA ALA A 169 -1.88 2.30 9.19
C ALA A 169 -2.58 1.26 10.07
N ALA A 170 -3.84 0.96 9.76
CA ALA A 170 -4.68 0.06 10.54
C ALA A 170 -4.46 -1.43 10.19
N GLY A 171 -4.32 -1.77 8.91
CA GLY A 171 -4.15 -3.15 8.49
C GLY A 171 -2.77 -3.71 8.82
N LYS A 172 -1.72 -2.91 8.66
CA LYS A 172 -0.34 -3.39 8.80
C LYS A 172 0.20 -3.48 10.24
N ILE A 173 -0.60 -3.10 11.24
CA ILE A 173 -0.31 -3.45 12.65
C ILE A 173 -0.76 -4.87 12.99
N ALA A 174 -1.65 -5.46 12.19
CA ALA A 174 -2.34 -6.70 12.54
C ALA A 174 -1.39 -7.89 12.69
N ALA A 175 -0.57 -8.20 11.69
CA ALA A 175 0.36 -9.33 11.72
C ALA A 175 1.41 -9.22 12.83
N PRO A 176 2.15 -8.10 13.00
CA PRO A 176 3.13 -7.99 14.07
C PRO A 176 2.50 -8.06 15.46
N LEU A 177 1.36 -7.40 15.71
CA LEU A 177 0.67 -7.47 17.01
C LEU A 177 0.12 -8.87 17.29
N ALA A 178 -0.46 -9.55 16.29
CA ALA A 178 -0.92 -10.93 16.41
C ALA A 178 0.23 -11.87 16.77
N ALA A 179 1.40 -11.66 16.18
CA ALA A 179 2.62 -12.43 16.48
C ALA A 179 3.22 -12.14 17.87
N GLY A 180 2.78 -11.09 18.56
CA GLY A 180 3.28 -10.70 19.89
C GLY A 180 4.40 -9.67 19.88
N ASN A 181 4.65 -9.00 18.73
CA ASN A 181 5.58 -7.87 18.64
C ASN A 181 4.89 -6.57 19.07
N THR A 182 5.68 -5.59 19.48
CA THR A 182 5.22 -4.20 19.63
C THR A 182 5.50 -3.43 18.35
N VAL A 183 4.74 -2.35 18.11
CA VAL A 183 4.75 -1.64 16.82
C VAL A 183 5.04 -0.15 17.02
N VAL A 184 5.90 0.38 16.15
CA VAL A 184 6.06 1.82 15.92
C VAL A 184 5.67 2.14 14.49
N LEU A 185 4.58 2.89 14.31
CA LEU A 185 4.11 3.36 13.01
C LEU A 185 4.83 4.64 12.59
N LYS A 186 5.10 4.76 11.30
CA LYS A 186 5.47 6.02 10.67
C LYS A 186 4.58 6.25 9.44
N PRO A 187 3.56 7.12 9.56
CA PRO A 187 2.70 7.50 8.44
C PRO A 187 3.46 8.29 7.37
N PRO A 188 2.89 8.41 6.16
CA PRO A 188 3.43 9.29 5.14
C PRO A 188 3.42 10.76 5.60
N GLU A 189 4.44 11.51 5.20
CA GLU A 189 4.52 12.94 5.51
C GLU A 189 3.44 13.76 4.79
N GLN A 190 2.91 13.22 3.68
CA GLN A 190 1.91 13.91 2.85
C GLN A 190 0.48 13.74 3.38
N ALA A 191 0.19 12.66 4.09
CA ALA A 191 -1.15 12.32 4.59
C ALA A 191 -1.07 11.62 5.95
N PRO A 192 -0.69 12.32 7.03
CA PRO A 192 -0.50 11.72 8.35
C PRO A 192 -1.75 11.68 9.22
N LEU A 193 -2.79 12.48 8.89
CA LEU A 193 -3.86 12.82 9.83
C LEU A 193 -4.76 11.63 10.14
N SER A 194 -5.05 10.78 9.17
CA SER A 194 -5.87 9.58 9.39
C SER A 194 -5.18 8.57 10.31
N THR A 195 -3.84 8.48 10.29
CA THR A 195 -3.07 7.67 11.23
C THR A 195 -3.10 8.25 12.66
N VAL A 196 -2.99 9.57 12.78
CA VAL A 196 -3.12 10.24 14.09
C VAL A 196 -4.52 9.97 14.67
N ARG A 197 -5.56 10.06 13.85
CA ARG A 197 -6.94 9.72 14.25
C ARG A 197 -7.08 8.25 14.66
N LEU A 198 -6.39 7.34 13.99
CA LEU A 198 -6.34 5.93 14.39
C LEU A 198 -5.75 5.76 15.80
N MET A 199 -4.68 6.49 16.14
CA MET A 199 -4.11 6.45 17.49
C MET A 199 -5.09 6.95 18.56
N GLU A 200 -5.84 8.02 18.27
CA GLU A 200 -6.92 8.48 19.17
C GLU A 200 -7.98 7.39 19.41
N LEU A 201 -8.38 6.70 18.35
CA LEU A 201 -9.40 5.66 18.36
C LEU A 201 -8.97 4.42 19.16
N LEU A 202 -7.68 4.09 19.14
CA LEU A 202 -7.14 2.85 19.71
C LEU A 202 -6.34 3.07 21.01
N ARG A 203 -6.22 4.29 21.53
CA ARG A 203 -5.33 4.66 22.64
C ARG A 203 -5.51 3.87 23.93
N ASP A 204 -6.75 3.43 24.22
CA ASP A 204 -7.12 2.69 25.44
C ASP A 204 -7.22 1.17 25.22
N LEU A 205 -7.00 0.71 23.99
CA LEU A 205 -7.22 -0.69 23.63
C LEU A 205 -5.98 -1.56 23.87
N PHE A 206 -4.81 -1.03 23.57
CA PHE A 206 -3.55 -1.74 23.76
C PHE A 206 -2.83 -1.25 25.01
N PRO A 207 -2.09 -2.13 25.72
CA PRO A 207 -1.24 -1.67 26.83
C PRO A 207 -0.26 -0.58 26.39
N PRO A 208 0.09 0.37 27.27
CA PRO A 208 1.04 1.44 26.99
C PRO A 208 2.34 0.92 26.34
N GLY A 209 2.73 1.49 25.19
CA GLY A 209 3.94 1.13 24.45
C GLY A 209 3.78 -0.04 23.47
N VAL A 210 2.67 -0.76 23.46
CA VAL A 210 2.43 -1.84 22.47
C VAL A 210 2.22 -1.27 21.06
N LEU A 211 1.47 -0.18 20.94
CA LEU A 211 1.26 0.55 19.70
C LEU A 211 1.73 1.99 19.87
N ASN A 212 2.60 2.46 18.97
CA ASN A 212 3.20 3.79 19.00
C ASN A 212 3.18 4.39 17.59
N CYS A 213 3.23 5.73 17.48
CA CYS A 213 3.25 6.44 16.21
C CYS A 213 4.17 7.66 16.27
N VAL A 214 5.06 7.78 15.29
CA VAL A 214 5.94 8.93 15.11
C VAL A 214 5.73 9.50 13.70
N THR A 215 5.23 10.73 13.65
CA THR A 215 5.06 11.49 12.40
C THR A 215 6.37 12.14 11.98
N GLY A 216 6.57 12.30 10.67
CA GLY A 216 7.77 12.92 10.14
C GLY A 216 8.10 12.44 8.73
N GLY A 217 9.13 13.01 8.16
CA GLY A 217 9.59 12.75 6.80
C GLY A 217 10.60 11.62 6.68
N ARG A 218 11.49 11.80 5.71
CA ARG A 218 12.55 10.83 5.37
C ARG A 218 13.50 10.55 6.54
N GLU A 219 13.88 11.58 7.31
CA GLU A 219 14.83 11.45 8.42
C GLU A 219 14.25 10.57 9.55
N THR A 220 12.98 10.78 9.88
CA THR A 220 12.26 9.95 10.87
C THR A 220 12.21 8.49 10.44
N GLY A 221 11.92 8.23 9.14
CA GLY A 221 11.94 6.88 8.57
C GLY A 221 13.33 6.24 8.61
N ALA A 222 14.37 7.00 8.29
CA ALA A 222 15.76 6.55 8.35
C ALA A 222 16.20 6.22 9.79
N SER A 223 15.79 7.05 10.77
CA SER A 223 16.05 6.80 12.20
C SER A 223 15.41 5.50 12.67
N LEU A 224 14.16 5.22 12.29
CA LEU A 224 13.51 3.93 12.60
C LEU A 224 14.22 2.76 11.92
N ALA A 225 14.56 2.88 10.64
CA ALA A 225 15.19 1.79 9.89
C ALA A 225 16.58 1.44 10.41
N SER A 226 17.32 2.41 10.92
CA SER A 226 18.68 2.21 11.47
C SER A 226 18.69 1.91 12.98
N HIS A 227 17.58 2.10 13.69
CA HIS A 227 17.55 1.99 15.15
C HIS A 227 17.94 0.59 15.65
N PRO A 228 18.89 0.43 16.59
CA PRO A 228 19.42 -0.88 17.00
C PRO A 228 18.36 -1.78 17.65
N ASP A 229 17.41 -1.22 18.40
CA ASP A 229 16.37 -1.95 19.10
C ASP A 229 15.12 -2.27 18.23
N VAL A 230 15.09 -1.83 16.98
CA VAL A 230 14.09 -2.27 16.01
C VAL A 230 14.53 -3.61 15.42
N ALA A 231 13.73 -4.65 15.63
CA ALA A 231 14.02 -6.02 15.21
C ALA A 231 13.51 -6.33 13.78
N ALA A 232 12.46 -5.64 13.34
CA ALA A 232 11.91 -5.78 11.99
C ALA A 232 11.45 -4.43 11.42
N VAL A 233 11.65 -4.23 10.12
CA VAL A 233 11.13 -3.07 9.38
C VAL A 233 10.26 -3.55 8.23
N GLY A 234 8.98 -3.20 8.26
CA GLY A 234 8.08 -3.31 7.12
C GLY A 234 7.96 -1.96 6.42
N LEU A 235 8.27 -1.91 5.13
CA LEU A 235 8.13 -0.73 4.30
C LEU A 235 7.24 -1.04 3.10
N ILE A 236 6.21 -0.23 2.92
CA ILE A 236 5.52 -0.08 1.63
C ILE A 236 5.98 1.25 1.04
N GLY A 237 6.50 1.26 -0.20
CA GLY A 237 7.00 2.50 -0.77
C GLY A 237 7.77 2.35 -2.08
N SER A 238 8.62 3.31 -2.38
CA SER A 238 9.41 3.30 -3.62
C SER A 238 10.64 2.37 -3.55
N VAL A 239 11.10 1.88 -4.69
CA VAL A 239 12.33 1.07 -4.78
C VAL A 239 13.55 1.76 -4.14
N PRO A 240 13.81 3.06 -4.37
CA PRO A 240 14.90 3.75 -3.68
C PRO A 240 14.76 3.75 -2.16
N ALA A 241 13.52 3.90 -1.63
CA ALA A 241 13.26 3.83 -0.18
C ALA A 241 13.51 2.41 0.36
N GLY A 242 13.07 1.37 -0.35
CA GLY A 242 13.34 -0.03 0.01
C GLY A 242 14.83 -0.34 0.08
N LYS A 243 15.60 0.09 -0.93
CA LYS A 243 17.08 -0.06 -0.94
C LYS A 243 17.73 0.66 0.24
N ALA A 244 17.25 1.86 0.58
CA ALA A 244 17.77 2.62 1.74
C ALA A 244 17.47 1.91 3.07
N VAL A 245 16.26 1.37 3.24
CA VAL A 245 15.87 0.57 4.41
C VAL A 245 16.73 -0.69 4.52
N MET A 246 16.91 -1.45 3.44
CA MET A 246 17.78 -2.64 3.44
C MET A 246 19.22 -2.30 3.85
N LYS A 247 19.77 -1.21 3.31
CA LYS A 247 21.10 -0.74 3.67
C LYS A 247 21.20 -0.39 5.16
N ALA A 248 20.20 0.30 5.71
CA ALA A 248 20.16 0.63 7.13
C ALA A 248 20.00 -0.62 8.01
N ALA A 249 19.11 -1.54 7.62
CA ALA A 249 18.83 -2.78 8.32
C ALA A 249 20.03 -3.73 8.41
N SER A 250 20.93 -3.69 7.44
CA SER A 250 22.10 -4.57 7.39
C SER A 250 23.05 -4.38 8.59
N ALA A 251 23.07 -3.20 9.19
CA ALA A 251 23.94 -2.91 10.34
C ALA A 251 23.61 -3.76 11.58
N THR A 252 22.38 -4.23 11.74
CA THR A 252 21.92 -5.05 12.86
C THR A 252 21.31 -6.37 12.43
N LEU A 253 21.38 -6.72 11.13
CA LEU A 253 20.77 -7.92 10.52
C LEU A 253 19.27 -8.06 10.82
N LYS A 254 18.56 -6.94 10.98
CA LYS A 254 17.12 -6.95 11.28
C LYS A 254 16.31 -7.45 10.08
N ARG A 255 15.17 -8.04 10.35
CA ARG A 255 14.24 -8.50 9.33
C ARG A 255 13.69 -7.33 8.51
N THR A 256 13.57 -7.52 7.18
CA THR A 256 12.92 -6.54 6.30
C THR A 256 11.81 -7.20 5.51
N LEU A 257 10.63 -6.57 5.50
CA LEU A 257 9.48 -6.91 4.68
C LEU A 257 9.19 -5.70 3.79
N LEU A 258 9.33 -5.85 2.47
CA LEU A 258 9.31 -4.73 1.53
C LEU A 258 8.26 -4.99 0.45
N GLU A 259 7.28 -4.11 0.35
CA GLU A 259 6.34 -4.00 -0.75
C GLU A 259 6.67 -2.70 -1.51
N LEU A 260 7.11 -2.83 -2.77
CA LEU A 260 7.68 -1.70 -3.51
C LEU A 260 6.92 -1.49 -4.83
N GLY A 261 7.42 -0.54 -5.64
CA GLY A 261 6.77 -0.15 -6.88
C GLY A 261 6.60 -1.23 -7.93
N GLY A 262 5.77 -0.94 -8.92
CA GLY A 262 5.47 -1.82 -10.04
C GLY A 262 5.34 -1.08 -11.37
N LYS A 263 5.62 -1.79 -12.46
CA LYS A 263 5.28 -1.40 -13.83
C LYS A 263 4.53 -2.55 -14.48
N ASN A 264 3.35 -2.80 -13.94
CA ASN A 264 2.61 -4.04 -14.14
C ASN A 264 1.96 -4.10 -15.52
N ALA A 265 1.83 -5.33 -16.03
CA ALA A 265 1.26 -5.59 -17.35
C ALA A 265 -0.15 -6.20 -17.25
N MET A 266 -1.04 -5.72 -18.10
CA MET A 266 -2.25 -6.43 -18.50
C MET A 266 -2.08 -6.94 -19.92
N VAL A 267 -2.27 -8.23 -20.13
CA VAL A 267 -2.16 -8.88 -21.45
C VAL A 267 -3.52 -9.35 -21.90
N VAL A 268 -3.95 -8.91 -23.09
CA VAL A 268 -5.24 -9.28 -23.67
C VAL A 268 -5.01 -10.09 -24.94
N PHE A 269 -5.40 -11.36 -24.91
CA PHE A 269 -5.35 -12.30 -26.03
C PHE A 269 -6.53 -12.13 -26.99
N PRO A 270 -6.43 -12.60 -28.24
CA PRO A 270 -7.47 -12.43 -29.25
C PRO A 270 -8.85 -13.00 -28.87
N ASP A 271 -8.86 -14.07 -28.08
CA ASP A 271 -10.03 -14.80 -27.61
C ASP A 271 -10.64 -14.25 -26.33
N ALA A 272 -10.05 -13.21 -25.73
CA ALA A 272 -10.54 -12.62 -24.49
C ALA A 272 -11.99 -12.14 -24.61
N ASN A 273 -12.77 -12.25 -23.53
CA ASN A 273 -14.05 -11.58 -23.47
C ASN A 273 -13.84 -10.06 -23.55
N PHE A 274 -14.16 -9.50 -24.71
CA PHE A 274 -13.86 -8.10 -25.05
C PHE A 274 -14.40 -7.10 -24.02
N GLU A 275 -15.68 -7.20 -23.71
CA GLU A 275 -16.35 -6.25 -22.80
C GLU A 275 -15.75 -6.28 -21.39
N ARG A 276 -15.56 -7.49 -20.87
CA ARG A 276 -14.93 -7.68 -19.55
C ARG A 276 -13.47 -7.25 -19.54
N ALA A 277 -12.73 -7.46 -20.62
CA ALA A 277 -11.33 -7.05 -20.70
C ALA A 277 -11.19 -5.52 -20.73
N VAL A 278 -12.09 -4.80 -21.41
CA VAL A 278 -12.12 -3.33 -21.37
C VAL A 278 -12.41 -2.83 -19.96
N ASP A 279 -13.40 -3.38 -19.26
CA ASP A 279 -13.69 -3.03 -17.88
C ASP A 279 -12.53 -3.39 -16.95
N GLY A 280 -11.86 -4.53 -17.22
CA GLY A 280 -10.66 -4.96 -16.51
C GLY A 280 -9.48 -4.01 -16.69
N ALA A 281 -9.29 -3.43 -17.88
CA ALA A 281 -8.23 -2.44 -18.12
C ALA A 281 -8.48 -1.14 -17.34
N ILE A 282 -9.73 -0.72 -17.24
CA ILE A 282 -10.14 0.44 -16.45
C ILE A 282 -9.92 0.20 -14.97
N LYS A 283 -10.44 -0.93 -14.46
CA LYS A 283 -10.27 -1.35 -13.06
C LYS A 283 -8.80 -1.51 -12.71
N GLY A 284 -8.04 -2.19 -13.57
CA GLY A 284 -6.63 -2.51 -13.34
C GLY A 284 -5.71 -1.29 -13.33
N MET A 285 -6.05 -0.21 -14.06
CA MET A 285 -5.27 1.02 -14.03
C MET A 285 -5.46 1.82 -12.73
N ASN A 286 -6.48 1.51 -11.95
CA ASN A 286 -6.76 2.23 -10.70
C ASN A 286 -6.94 3.74 -10.88
N PHE A 287 -7.68 4.15 -11.92
CA PHE A 287 -7.96 5.58 -12.18
C PHE A 287 -8.67 6.26 -11.01
N THR A 288 -9.46 5.54 -10.23
CA THR A 288 -10.12 6.04 -9.01
C THR A 288 -9.11 6.71 -8.08
N TRP A 289 -7.92 6.12 -7.89
CA TRP A 289 -6.80 6.65 -7.10
C TRP A 289 -5.76 7.40 -7.95
N CYS A 290 -6.17 7.96 -9.08
CA CYS A 290 -5.25 8.62 -10.03
C CYS A 290 -4.07 7.74 -10.47
N GLY A 291 -4.24 6.43 -10.55
CA GLY A 291 -3.14 5.51 -10.84
C GLY A 291 -2.06 5.45 -9.74
N GLN A 292 -2.29 6.03 -8.58
CA GLN A 292 -1.36 6.02 -7.44
C GLN A 292 -1.46 4.68 -6.67
N SER A 293 -1.24 3.58 -7.37
CA SER A 293 -1.26 2.23 -6.81
C SER A 293 -0.10 1.41 -7.36
N CYS A 294 0.61 0.72 -6.46
CA CYS A 294 1.70 -0.20 -6.82
C CYS A 294 1.22 -1.34 -7.74
N GLY A 295 -0.04 -1.77 -7.57
CA GLY A 295 -0.68 -2.82 -8.36
C GLY A 295 -1.28 -2.36 -9.70
N SER A 296 -1.22 -1.07 -10.06
CA SER A 296 -1.81 -0.57 -11.31
C SER A 296 -1.21 -1.24 -12.54
N THR A 297 -2.06 -1.87 -13.38
CA THR A 297 -1.64 -2.46 -14.65
C THR A 297 -1.46 -1.37 -15.71
N SER A 298 -0.44 -0.54 -15.51
CA SER A 298 -0.18 0.68 -16.30
C SER A 298 0.42 0.43 -17.69
N ARG A 299 0.74 -0.85 -18.03
CA ARG A 299 1.07 -1.30 -19.38
C ARG A 299 0.00 -2.26 -19.89
N LEU A 300 -0.72 -1.87 -20.91
CA LEU A 300 -1.77 -2.68 -21.55
C LEU A 300 -1.25 -3.25 -22.87
N PHE A 301 -1.00 -4.54 -22.90
CA PHE A 301 -0.58 -5.28 -24.08
C PHE A 301 -1.81 -5.81 -24.82
N LEU A 302 -2.12 -5.24 -25.97
CA LEU A 302 -3.26 -5.63 -26.82
C LEU A 302 -2.78 -6.39 -28.06
N HIS A 303 -3.37 -7.56 -28.31
CA HIS A 303 -3.15 -8.25 -29.56
C HIS A 303 -3.60 -7.40 -30.75
N ASP A 304 -2.85 -7.43 -31.86
CA ASP A 304 -3.08 -6.59 -33.04
C ASP A 304 -4.53 -6.63 -33.54
N SER A 305 -5.15 -7.82 -33.52
CA SER A 305 -6.53 -8.00 -33.97
C SER A 305 -7.60 -7.27 -33.15
N LEU A 306 -7.28 -6.87 -31.92
CA LEU A 306 -8.22 -6.20 -31.01
C LEU A 306 -7.90 -4.72 -30.83
N HIS A 307 -6.67 -4.30 -31.09
CA HIS A 307 -6.09 -3.05 -30.61
C HIS A 307 -6.97 -1.83 -30.87
N ASP A 308 -7.31 -1.52 -32.11
CA ASP A 308 -7.95 -0.25 -32.45
C ASP A 308 -9.38 -0.15 -31.86
N ARG A 309 -10.16 -1.23 -32.02
CA ARG A 309 -11.49 -1.33 -31.41
C ARG A 309 -11.43 -1.28 -29.88
N PHE A 310 -10.43 -1.90 -29.28
CA PHE A 310 -10.28 -1.91 -27.83
C PHE A 310 -9.94 -0.52 -27.30
N VAL A 311 -9.01 0.20 -27.94
CA VAL A 311 -8.64 1.56 -27.56
C VAL A 311 -9.83 2.51 -27.68
N GLU A 312 -10.62 2.43 -28.74
CA GLU A 312 -11.84 3.24 -28.91
C GLU A 312 -12.83 3.00 -27.75
N ALA A 313 -13.15 1.74 -27.46
CA ALA A 313 -14.04 1.37 -26.36
C ALA A 313 -13.49 1.80 -25.00
N LEU A 314 -12.19 1.62 -24.75
CA LEU A 314 -11.51 1.99 -23.52
C LEU A 314 -11.60 3.50 -23.27
N VAL A 315 -11.27 4.32 -24.27
CA VAL A 315 -11.33 5.79 -24.17
C VAL A 315 -12.75 6.27 -23.87
N ALA A 316 -13.75 5.72 -24.57
CA ALA A 316 -15.14 6.08 -24.36
C ALA A 316 -15.60 5.76 -22.92
N ARG A 317 -15.28 4.57 -22.42
CA ARG A 317 -15.69 4.13 -21.07
C ARG A 317 -14.94 4.84 -19.96
N VAL A 318 -13.63 5.07 -20.10
CA VAL A 318 -12.84 5.79 -19.10
C VAL A 318 -13.38 7.20 -18.91
N LYS A 319 -13.68 7.92 -20.01
CA LYS A 319 -14.26 9.27 -19.94
C LYS A 319 -15.63 9.30 -19.24
N ALA A 320 -16.43 8.25 -19.40
CA ALA A 320 -17.74 8.17 -18.74
C ALA A 320 -17.65 7.77 -17.27
N ALA A 321 -16.72 6.88 -16.92
CA ALA A 321 -16.63 6.26 -15.59
C ALA A 321 -15.75 7.03 -14.60
N HIS A 322 -14.69 7.71 -15.09
CA HIS A 322 -13.68 8.35 -14.24
C HIS A 322 -13.60 9.85 -14.53
N VAL A 323 -14.44 10.59 -13.81
CA VAL A 323 -14.49 12.05 -13.87
C VAL A 323 -13.78 12.60 -12.62
N PRO A 324 -12.71 13.41 -12.79
CA PRO A 324 -12.06 14.06 -11.67
C PRO A 324 -13.02 14.94 -10.87
N GLY A 325 -12.93 14.89 -9.55
CA GLY A 325 -13.79 15.65 -8.65
C GLY A 325 -13.21 15.83 -7.25
N ILE A 326 -13.86 16.65 -6.43
CA ILE A 326 -13.46 16.87 -5.04
C ILE A 326 -13.56 15.53 -4.28
N ALA A 327 -12.46 15.09 -3.69
CA ALA A 327 -12.32 13.77 -3.08
C ALA A 327 -13.39 13.46 -2.01
N THR A 328 -13.81 14.47 -1.25
CA THR A 328 -14.80 14.34 -0.19
C THR A 328 -16.27 14.34 -0.66
N ASP A 329 -16.51 14.51 -1.97
CA ASP A 329 -17.84 14.37 -2.55
C ASP A 329 -18.12 12.91 -2.91
N MET A 330 -19.24 12.35 -2.42
CA MET A 330 -19.65 10.96 -2.68
C MET A 330 -19.91 10.65 -4.16
N ALA A 331 -20.10 11.67 -5.00
CA ALA A 331 -20.28 11.52 -6.44
C ALA A 331 -18.95 11.42 -7.21
N THR A 332 -17.83 11.72 -6.57
CA THR A 332 -16.50 11.70 -7.20
C THR A 332 -16.09 10.26 -7.52
N THR A 333 -15.63 10.04 -8.74
CA THR A 333 -15.17 8.73 -9.22
C THR A 333 -13.67 8.64 -9.44
N MET A 334 -12.99 9.80 -9.50
CA MET A 334 -11.54 9.92 -9.58
C MET A 334 -11.08 11.12 -8.75
N GLY A 335 -10.11 10.92 -7.89
CA GLY A 335 -9.58 11.94 -6.98
C GLY A 335 -8.48 12.82 -7.57
N ALA A 336 -7.67 13.41 -6.66
CA ALA A 336 -6.53 14.26 -6.98
C ALA A 336 -5.20 13.53 -6.74
N LEU A 337 -4.12 13.97 -7.37
CA LEU A 337 -2.77 13.55 -7.03
C LEU A 337 -2.35 14.17 -5.70
N ILE A 338 -1.59 13.42 -4.91
CA ILE A 338 -1.29 13.73 -3.51
C ILE A 338 -0.63 15.10 -3.29
N ASN A 339 0.28 15.50 -4.14
CA ASN A 339 1.03 16.75 -3.98
C ASN A 339 1.54 17.33 -5.34
N ARG A 340 2.06 18.54 -5.29
CA ARG A 340 2.59 19.25 -6.46
C ARG A 340 3.72 18.48 -7.15
N THR A 341 4.62 17.88 -6.40
CA THR A 341 5.74 17.08 -6.94
C THR A 341 5.23 15.90 -7.78
N GLN A 342 4.24 15.16 -7.29
CA GLN A 342 3.67 14.04 -8.01
C GLN A 342 2.84 14.47 -9.23
N TYR A 343 2.17 15.60 -9.12
CA TYR A 343 1.43 16.22 -10.23
C TYR A 343 2.38 16.62 -11.37
N GLU A 344 3.45 17.37 -11.06
CA GLU A 344 4.45 17.81 -12.04
C GLU A 344 5.21 16.62 -12.65
N ARG A 345 5.55 15.62 -11.84
CA ARG A 345 6.15 14.37 -12.30
C ARG A 345 5.26 13.68 -13.34
N SER A 346 3.97 13.54 -13.06
CA SER A 346 3.02 12.88 -13.97
C SER A 346 2.89 13.64 -15.30
N LEU A 347 2.81 14.98 -15.27
CA LEU A 347 2.81 15.80 -16.49
C LEU A 347 4.15 15.73 -17.24
N GLY A 348 5.26 15.61 -16.52
CA GLY A 348 6.59 15.39 -17.11
C GLY A 348 6.65 14.11 -17.95
N TYR A 349 6.06 13.01 -17.46
CA TYR A 349 5.95 11.75 -18.23
C TYR A 349 5.01 11.88 -19.43
N VAL A 350 3.90 12.62 -19.30
CA VAL A 350 3.01 12.93 -20.45
C VAL A 350 3.78 13.63 -21.55
N ALA A 351 4.53 14.67 -21.21
CA ALA A 351 5.33 15.41 -22.17
C ALA A 351 6.49 14.55 -22.76
N SER A 352 7.11 13.68 -21.94
CA SER A 352 8.16 12.77 -22.43
C SER A 352 7.61 11.76 -23.43
N ALA A 353 6.47 11.15 -23.13
CA ALA A 353 5.82 10.18 -24.02
C ALA A 353 5.56 10.76 -25.42
N GLN A 354 5.03 12.00 -25.46
CA GLN A 354 4.78 12.70 -26.73
C GLN A 354 6.08 12.97 -27.50
N ARG A 355 7.15 13.43 -26.81
CA ARG A 355 8.46 13.62 -27.44
C ARG A 355 9.09 12.33 -27.96
N GLU A 356 8.86 11.22 -27.27
CA GLU A 356 9.31 9.89 -27.67
C GLU A 356 8.48 9.26 -28.78
N GLY A 357 7.39 9.93 -29.23
CA GLY A 357 6.56 9.53 -30.37
C GLY A 357 5.29 8.73 -30.00
N ALA A 358 4.95 8.61 -28.72
CA ALA A 358 3.68 8.04 -28.30
C ALA A 358 2.51 8.97 -28.65
N VAL A 359 1.38 8.39 -29.02
CA VAL A 359 0.18 9.13 -29.44
C VAL A 359 -0.77 9.27 -28.25
N LEU A 360 -1.00 10.50 -27.81
CA LEU A 360 -1.98 10.82 -26.76
C LEU A 360 -3.40 10.71 -27.33
N VAL A 361 -4.20 9.77 -26.81
CA VAL A 361 -5.59 9.55 -27.27
C VAL A 361 -6.63 10.02 -26.25
N SER A 362 -6.24 10.26 -25.00
CA SER A 362 -7.12 10.81 -23.96
C SER A 362 -6.31 11.51 -22.86
N GLY A 363 -6.85 12.55 -22.25
CA GLY A 363 -6.36 13.22 -21.06
C GLY A 363 -5.07 14.00 -21.25
N GLY A 364 -4.09 13.82 -20.35
CA GLY A 364 -2.77 14.45 -20.39
C GLY A 364 -2.76 15.92 -19.92
N ARG A 365 -3.84 16.39 -19.31
CA ARG A 365 -4.00 17.79 -18.89
C ARG A 365 -4.84 17.92 -17.62
N HIS A 366 -4.82 19.11 -17.03
CA HIS A 366 -5.75 19.48 -15.97
C HIS A 366 -7.19 19.58 -16.53
N PRO A 367 -8.23 19.10 -15.77
CA PRO A 367 -9.62 19.26 -16.16
C PRO A 367 -10.03 20.73 -16.35
N ALA A 368 -10.95 20.99 -17.27
CA ALA A 368 -11.43 22.35 -17.55
C ALA A 368 -12.53 22.85 -16.57
N ASP A 369 -12.97 22.01 -15.62
CA ASP A 369 -13.99 22.39 -14.62
C ASP A 369 -13.43 23.44 -13.65
N PRO A 370 -13.99 24.67 -13.59
CA PRO A 370 -13.50 25.73 -12.71
C PRO A 370 -13.48 25.37 -11.22
N ARG A 371 -14.35 24.43 -10.79
CA ARG A 371 -14.40 23.96 -9.41
C ARG A 371 -13.11 23.22 -8.99
N LEU A 372 -12.35 22.72 -9.96
CA LEU A 372 -11.15 21.91 -9.76
C LEU A 372 -9.85 22.72 -9.93
N GLU A 373 -9.93 24.01 -10.32
CA GLU A 373 -8.77 24.84 -10.68
C GLU A 373 -7.65 24.84 -9.62
N ARG A 374 -8.01 24.81 -8.35
CA ARG A 374 -7.06 24.86 -7.23
C ARG A 374 -6.46 23.49 -6.86
N GLY A 375 -7.05 22.40 -7.33
CA GLY A 375 -6.65 21.03 -6.99
C GLY A 375 -5.60 20.45 -7.93
N LEU A 376 -5.06 19.32 -7.55
CA LEU A 376 -3.97 18.63 -8.26
C LEU A 376 -4.52 17.51 -9.16
N PHE A 377 -5.34 17.86 -10.13
CA PHE A 377 -6.04 16.92 -10.99
C PHE A 377 -5.36 16.76 -12.36
N ILE A 378 -5.32 15.52 -12.84
CA ILE A 378 -4.98 15.19 -14.24
C ILE A 378 -6.09 14.27 -14.77
N GLU A 379 -6.62 14.59 -15.95
CA GLU A 379 -7.60 13.71 -16.63
C GLU A 379 -7.01 12.31 -16.85
N PRO A 380 -7.84 11.23 -16.86
CA PRO A 380 -7.38 9.89 -17.24
C PRO A 380 -6.64 9.92 -18.56
N THR A 381 -5.39 9.51 -18.55
CA THR A 381 -4.45 9.68 -19.65
C THR A 381 -4.14 8.35 -20.31
N ILE A 382 -4.31 8.27 -21.63
CA ILE A 382 -4.09 7.04 -22.39
C ILE A 382 -3.18 7.36 -23.59
N PHE A 383 -2.10 6.60 -23.71
CA PHE A 383 -1.19 6.64 -24.85
C PHE A 383 -1.27 5.35 -25.67
N THR A 384 -1.26 5.50 -27.00
CA THR A 384 -1.06 4.41 -27.97
C THR A 384 0.26 4.61 -28.73
N GLY A 385 0.62 3.64 -29.56
CA GLY A 385 1.92 3.69 -30.24
C GLY A 385 3.11 3.66 -29.30
N VAL A 386 2.90 3.15 -28.08
CA VAL A 386 3.97 3.05 -27.08
C VAL A 386 4.90 1.89 -27.43
N HIS A 387 6.19 2.18 -27.45
CA HIS A 387 7.24 1.19 -27.63
C HIS A 387 7.90 0.87 -26.28
N GLN A 388 8.38 -0.38 -26.11
CA GLN A 388 8.98 -0.85 -24.84
C GLN A 388 10.23 -0.07 -24.41
N SER A 389 10.90 0.63 -25.31
CA SER A 389 12.05 1.49 -24.99
C SER A 389 11.69 2.83 -24.36
N MET A 390 10.43 3.28 -24.48
CA MET A 390 9.97 4.57 -23.97
C MET A 390 9.89 4.57 -22.44
N ALA A 391 10.17 5.72 -21.82
CA ALA A 391 10.14 5.88 -20.36
C ALA A 391 8.76 5.50 -19.78
N VAL A 392 7.67 5.87 -20.44
CA VAL A 392 6.29 5.53 -20.02
C VAL A 392 5.98 4.03 -20.05
N ALA A 393 6.78 3.21 -20.75
CA ALA A 393 6.65 1.75 -20.75
C ALA A 393 7.54 1.05 -19.72
N ARG A 394 8.55 1.73 -19.17
CA ARG A 394 9.56 1.13 -18.31
C ARG A 394 9.54 1.63 -16.88
N GLU A 395 9.20 2.89 -16.66
CA GLU A 395 9.31 3.55 -15.37
C GLU A 395 7.94 3.64 -14.69
N GLU A 396 7.92 3.53 -13.36
CA GLU A 396 6.74 3.73 -12.55
C GLU A 396 6.40 5.23 -12.48
N ILE A 397 5.25 5.61 -13.01
CA ILE A 397 4.78 7.00 -12.99
C ILE A 397 4.09 7.31 -11.66
N PHE A 398 3.31 6.37 -11.16
CA PHE A 398 2.43 6.50 -9.99
C PHE A 398 1.41 7.64 -10.17
N GLY A 399 0.84 7.69 -11.38
CA GLY A 399 -0.11 8.70 -11.86
C GLY A 399 -1.06 8.13 -12.90
N PRO A 400 -2.07 8.89 -13.35
CA PRO A 400 -3.18 8.37 -14.16
C PRO A 400 -2.81 8.20 -15.65
N VAL A 401 -1.71 7.50 -15.94
CA VAL A 401 -1.15 7.35 -17.29
C VAL A 401 -1.07 5.87 -17.67
N LEU A 402 -1.89 5.46 -18.61
CA LEU A 402 -1.93 4.12 -19.18
C LEU A 402 -1.20 4.07 -20.53
N SER A 403 -0.27 3.13 -20.67
CA SER A 403 0.51 2.90 -21.87
C SER A 403 -0.02 1.67 -22.61
N VAL A 404 -0.47 1.84 -23.85
CA VAL A 404 -0.98 0.75 -24.69
C VAL A 404 0.08 0.32 -25.70
N LEU A 405 0.45 -0.98 -25.64
CA LEU A 405 1.44 -1.61 -26.51
C LEU A 405 0.76 -2.66 -27.38
N ARG A 406 1.13 -2.72 -28.66
CA ARG A 406 0.68 -3.77 -29.57
C ARG A 406 1.55 -5.01 -29.47
N TRP A 407 0.97 -6.18 -29.71
CA TRP A 407 1.70 -7.43 -29.86
C TRP A 407 0.99 -8.39 -30.83
N SER A 408 1.75 -9.28 -31.46
CA SER A 408 1.26 -10.33 -32.35
C SER A 408 1.93 -11.69 -32.08
N ASN A 409 3.15 -11.67 -31.55
CA ASN A 409 3.90 -12.88 -31.19
C ASN A 409 3.92 -13.02 -29.66
N THR A 410 3.49 -14.17 -29.15
CA THR A 410 3.41 -14.44 -27.69
C THR A 410 4.79 -14.43 -27.01
N GLN A 411 5.85 -14.91 -27.68
CA GLN A 411 7.17 -14.94 -27.07
C GLN A 411 7.74 -13.53 -26.93
N ASP A 412 7.60 -12.70 -27.97
CA ASP A 412 8.06 -11.30 -27.94
C ASP A 412 7.28 -10.50 -26.90
N MET A 413 5.96 -10.74 -26.78
CA MET A 413 5.10 -10.13 -25.76
C MET A 413 5.59 -10.52 -24.37
N LEU A 414 5.86 -11.79 -24.08
CA LEU A 414 6.37 -12.25 -22.77
C LEU A 414 7.75 -11.65 -22.45
N LEU A 415 8.64 -11.54 -23.45
CA LEU A 415 9.92 -10.85 -23.28
C LEU A 415 9.70 -9.38 -22.89
N ALA A 416 8.80 -8.68 -23.58
CA ALA A 416 8.48 -7.28 -23.29
C ALA A 416 7.83 -7.11 -21.91
N VAL A 417 6.89 -7.98 -21.54
CA VAL A 417 6.25 -7.98 -20.19
C VAL A 417 7.30 -8.11 -19.10
N ASN A 418 8.26 -9.04 -19.27
CA ASN A 418 9.28 -9.37 -18.27
C ASN A 418 10.51 -8.46 -18.31
N SER A 419 10.65 -7.56 -19.30
CA SER A 419 11.86 -6.76 -19.52
C SER A 419 12.10 -5.61 -18.51
N VAL A 420 11.11 -5.31 -17.68
CA VAL A 420 11.21 -4.27 -16.64
C VAL A 420 11.86 -4.80 -15.36
N GLU A 421 12.42 -3.89 -14.56
CA GLU A 421 13.03 -4.22 -13.27
C GLU A 421 12.01 -4.62 -12.19
N PHE A 422 10.73 -4.42 -12.44
CA PHE A 422 9.61 -4.69 -11.58
C PHE A 422 8.98 -6.05 -11.85
N GLY A 423 8.26 -6.57 -10.85
CA GLY A 423 7.51 -7.81 -10.96
C GLY A 423 6.46 -7.93 -9.86
N LEU A 424 5.61 -6.90 -9.67
CA LEU A 424 4.61 -6.93 -8.61
C LEU A 424 3.37 -7.70 -9.02
N THR A 425 2.63 -7.20 -10.01
CA THR A 425 1.39 -7.82 -10.48
C THR A 425 1.37 -8.03 -12.00
N ALA A 426 0.51 -8.93 -12.45
CA ALA A 426 0.14 -9.07 -13.86
C ALA A 426 -1.33 -9.50 -13.99
N SER A 427 -1.97 -9.12 -15.10
CA SER A 427 -3.35 -9.49 -15.43
C SER A 427 -3.38 -10.11 -16.81
N ILE A 428 -4.01 -11.28 -16.97
CA ILE A 428 -4.04 -12.08 -18.20
C ILE A 428 -5.49 -12.29 -18.60
N TRP A 429 -5.82 -11.97 -19.83
CA TRP A 429 -7.19 -12.05 -20.37
C TRP A 429 -7.25 -12.97 -21.58
N THR A 430 -7.86 -14.13 -21.41
CA THR A 430 -8.07 -15.17 -22.42
C THR A 430 -9.18 -16.11 -21.97
N GLN A 431 -9.86 -16.77 -22.90
CA GLN A 431 -10.83 -17.82 -22.61
C GLN A 431 -10.20 -19.23 -22.70
N ASP A 432 -8.96 -19.33 -23.22
CA ASP A 432 -8.23 -20.60 -23.29
C ASP A 432 -7.49 -20.88 -21.98
N LEU A 433 -7.87 -21.97 -21.32
CA LEU A 433 -7.33 -22.37 -20.02
C LEU A 433 -5.82 -22.67 -20.10
N ILE A 434 -5.35 -23.28 -21.18
CA ILE A 434 -3.94 -23.65 -21.35
C ILE A 434 -3.09 -22.37 -21.49
N THR A 435 -3.52 -21.47 -22.37
CA THR A 435 -2.88 -20.16 -22.55
C THR A 435 -2.82 -19.37 -21.25
N ALA A 436 -3.92 -19.33 -20.50
CA ALA A 436 -3.98 -18.65 -19.21
C ALA A 436 -2.91 -19.16 -18.23
N HIS A 437 -2.85 -20.48 -18.01
CA HIS A 437 -1.88 -21.09 -17.07
C HIS A 437 -0.44 -21.02 -17.57
N GLN A 438 -0.19 -21.22 -18.85
CA GLN A 438 1.17 -21.10 -19.41
C GLN A 438 1.68 -19.67 -19.30
N THR A 439 0.85 -18.68 -19.63
CA THR A 439 1.21 -17.26 -19.49
C THR A 439 1.42 -16.88 -18.03
N ALA A 440 0.55 -17.32 -17.10
CA ALA A 440 0.69 -17.06 -15.67
C ALA A 440 2.01 -17.61 -15.10
N ARG A 441 2.49 -18.76 -15.59
CA ARG A 441 3.80 -19.32 -15.20
C ARG A 441 4.98 -18.58 -15.82
N ALA A 442 4.80 -17.99 -17.01
CA ALA A 442 5.86 -17.32 -17.74
C ALA A 442 6.11 -15.88 -17.31
N VAL A 443 5.09 -15.18 -16.78
CA VAL A 443 5.23 -13.82 -16.29
C VAL A 443 5.99 -13.79 -14.96
N GLN A 444 6.94 -12.86 -14.83
CA GLN A 444 7.77 -12.69 -13.63
C GLN A 444 7.14 -11.69 -12.67
N SER A 445 5.97 -12.02 -12.13
CA SER A 445 5.21 -11.21 -11.19
C SER A 445 4.77 -12.05 -9.99
N GLY A 446 4.76 -11.44 -8.81
CA GLY A 446 4.43 -12.13 -7.57
C GLY A 446 2.93 -12.37 -7.38
N TYR A 447 2.06 -11.59 -8.02
CA TYR A 447 0.61 -11.72 -7.98
C TYR A 447 0.03 -11.66 -9.40
N VAL A 448 -0.72 -12.67 -9.82
CA VAL A 448 -1.24 -12.79 -11.19
C VAL A 448 -2.75 -13.03 -11.16
N TRP A 449 -3.49 -12.17 -11.86
CA TRP A 449 -4.92 -12.37 -12.11
C TRP A 449 -5.14 -13.01 -13.48
N VAL A 450 -6.15 -13.87 -13.58
CA VAL A 450 -6.67 -14.38 -14.85
C VAL A 450 -8.13 -13.93 -14.98
N ASN A 451 -8.44 -13.20 -16.06
CA ASN A 451 -9.76 -12.61 -16.32
C ASN A 451 -10.29 -11.72 -15.18
N ASP A 452 -9.38 -11.09 -14.43
CA ASP A 452 -9.64 -10.09 -13.40
C ASP A 452 -8.45 -9.13 -13.31
N ALA A 453 -8.58 -8.04 -12.53
CA ALA A 453 -7.53 -7.08 -12.21
C ALA A 453 -7.83 -6.39 -10.87
N SER A 454 -6.81 -5.99 -10.13
CA SER A 454 -6.90 -5.23 -8.88
C SER A 454 -7.81 -5.84 -7.80
N ALA A 455 -8.08 -7.15 -7.85
CA ALA A 455 -8.80 -7.85 -6.80
C ALA A 455 -7.80 -8.41 -5.77
N HIS A 456 -7.96 -8.04 -4.50
CA HIS A 456 -7.21 -8.60 -3.40
C HIS A 456 -8.09 -9.58 -2.63
N PHE A 457 -7.52 -10.71 -2.24
CA PHE A 457 -8.21 -11.73 -1.47
C PHE A 457 -7.49 -11.92 -0.15
N THR A 458 -8.16 -11.64 0.96
CA THR A 458 -7.62 -11.85 2.30
C THR A 458 -7.14 -13.30 2.46
N GLY A 459 -5.87 -13.46 2.82
CA GLY A 459 -5.21 -14.76 2.91
C GLY A 459 -4.41 -15.17 1.66
N ALA A 460 -4.56 -14.47 0.53
CA ALA A 460 -3.70 -14.66 -0.63
C ALA A 460 -2.40 -13.86 -0.47
N PRO A 461 -1.22 -14.49 -0.64
CA PRO A 461 0.06 -13.81 -0.43
C PRO A 461 0.29 -12.73 -1.49
N PHE A 462 0.43 -11.47 -1.07
CA PHE A 462 0.74 -10.32 -1.91
C PHE A 462 2.20 -9.91 -1.76
N GLY A 463 2.88 -9.62 -2.86
CA GLY A 463 4.27 -9.13 -2.88
C GLY A 463 4.95 -9.37 -4.21
N GLY A 464 6.07 -8.69 -4.43
CA GLY A 464 6.74 -8.61 -5.72
C GLY A 464 7.87 -9.63 -5.93
N TYR A 465 8.20 -9.79 -7.20
CA TYR A 465 9.47 -10.34 -7.69
C TYR A 465 10.43 -9.19 -8.02
N LYS A 466 11.68 -9.49 -8.30
CA LYS A 466 12.71 -8.53 -8.72
C LYS A 466 12.81 -7.34 -7.73
N GLN A 467 12.74 -6.10 -8.24
CA GLN A 467 12.82 -4.89 -7.42
C GLN A 467 11.46 -4.45 -6.83
N SER A 468 10.40 -5.24 -7.04
CA SER A 468 9.10 -4.93 -6.45
C SER A 468 8.92 -5.38 -5.00
N GLY A 469 9.88 -6.05 -4.41
CA GLY A 469 9.86 -6.30 -2.97
C GLY A 469 10.48 -7.60 -2.49
N LEU A 470 10.41 -7.80 -1.17
CA LEU A 470 10.88 -8.97 -0.44
C LEU A 470 9.83 -9.38 0.60
N GLY A 471 9.58 -10.68 0.72
CA GLY A 471 8.55 -11.23 1.59
C GLY A 471 7.17 -11.18 0.97
N ARG A 472 6.15 -11.54 1.77
CA ARG A 472 4.74 -11.53 1.34
C ARG A 472 3.88 -10.95 2.44
N GLU A 473 2.92 -10.11 2.05
CA GLU A 473 1.91 -9.52 2.93
C GLU A 473 0.53 -10.17 2.70
N GLU A 474 -0.47 -9.80 3.47
CA GLU A 474 -1.90 -10.16 3.35
C GLU A 474 -2.21 -11.65 3.57
N SER A 475 -1.24 -12.48 3.93
CA SER A 475 -1.41 -13.91 4.15
C SER A 475 -0.76 -14.38 5.46
N LYS A 476 -0.90 -15.68 5.75
CA LYS A 476 -0.19 -16.33 6.87
C LYS A 476 1.33 -16.12 6.80
N ASP A 477 1.89 -15.94 5.60
CA ASP A 477 3.33 -15.70 5.44
C ASP A 477 3.74 -14.39 6.12
N GLU A 478 2.92 -13.33 6.04
CA GLU A 478 3.18 -12.07 6.76
C GLU A 478 3.28 -12.27 8.27
N LEU A 479 2.41 -13.13 8.84
CA LEU A 479 2.47 -13.43 10.27
C LEU A 479 3.83 -14.05 10.64
N PHE A 480 4.36 -14.91 9.79
CA PHE A 480 5.65 -15.57 10.01
C PHE A 480 6.85 -14.66 9.79
N GLU A 481 6.74 -13.64 8.94
CA GLU A 481 7.78 -12.62 8.78
C GLU A 481 8.08 -11.86 10.09
N PHE A 482 7.13 -11.80 11.02
CA PHE A 482 7.29 -11.20 12.34
C PHE A 482 7.62 -12.20 13.44
N THR A 483 8.11 -13.40 13.08
CA THR A 483 8.55 -14.43 14.03
C THR A 483 9.94 -14.95 13.69
N GLN A 484 10.59 -15.57 14.67
CA GLN A 484 11.81 -16.33 14.50
C GLN A 484 11.63 -17.76 15.03
N ILE A 485 12.39 -18.68 14.44
CA ILE A 485 12.35 -20.10 14.83
C ILE A 485 13.46 -20.39 15.82
N LYS A 486 13.10 -21.01 16.96
CA LYS A 486 14.03 -21.62 17.91
C LYS A 486 13.90 -23.12 17.83
N ASN A 487 14.99 -23.82 17.63
CA ASN A 487 15.03 -25.28 17.72
C ASN A 487 15.44 -25.70 19.14
N VAL A 488 14.70 -26.64 19.73
CA VAL A 488 15.01 -27.21 21.04
C VAL A 488 15.25 -28.71 20.88
N ASN A 489 16.42 -29.16 21.27
CA ASN A 489 16.78 -30.57 21.26
C ASN A 489 16.92 -31.05 22.70
N VAL A 490 16.09 -32.05 23.11
CA VAL A 490 16.13 -32.65 24.42
C VAL A 490 16.72 -34.06 24.30
N SER A 491 17.92 -34.28 24.89
CA SER A 491 18.50 -35.63 24.97
C SER A 491 17.69 -36.46 25.97
N MET A 492 17.17 -37.59 25.52
CA MET A 492 16.48 -38.58 26.35
C MET A 492 17.43 -39.75 26.71
N ILE A 493 18.72 -39.64 26.33
CA ILE A 493 19.76 -40.60 26.68
C ILE A 493 20.23 -40.30 28.09
N PRO A 494 20.21 -41.26 29.03
CA PRO A 494 20.66 -41.07 30.42
C PRO A 494 22.15 -40.77 30.52
#